data_f3b4a1bf5f29d67aa35a6ee2319c519b
#
_entry.id   f3b4a1bf5f29d67aa35a6ee2319c519b
#
_cell.length_a   1.000
_cell.length_b   1.000
_cell.length_c   1.000
_cell.angle_alpha   90.00
_cell.angle_beta   90.00
_cell.angle_gamma   90.00
#
_symmetry.space_group_name_H-M   'P 1'
#
loop_
_entity.id
_entity.type
_entity.pdbx_description
1 polymer ?
#
loop_
_entity_poly.entity_id
_entity_poly.type
_entity_poly.pdbx_seq_one_letter_code
_entity_poly.pdbx_strand_id
1 'polypeptide(L)'
;MAANRTAAATLCFIGCGLAMAVIGALSLAVSSPLLFPAIGASAFLVFYAPRSPISCPRNAFLGHGIGALVGTLAALALGVVAHEAWLLSTEPWRAVVSAAVALAVAGAAMARFDVGHPPAGATTLIVATGLMGGARDIAAILGAVVVLSAVGRLVHRFSGEPFPWWAPGTVPTPPRA
;
A
#
# COMPACT_ATOMS: atom_id res chain seq x y z
N MET A 1 -8.74 -9.99 -27.98
CA MET A 1 -7.64 -9.44 -27.15
C MET A 1 -7.75 -7.92 -26.93
N ALA A 2 -8.03 -7.08 -27.94
CA ALA A 2 -8.13 -5.61 -27.75
C ALA A 2 -9.27 -5.16 -26.83
N ALA A 3 -10.47 -5.73 -26.95
CA ALA A 3 -11.62 -5.40 -26.11
C ALA A 3 -11.36 -5.64 -24.60
N ASN A 4 -10.60 -6.67 -24.25
CA ASN A 4 -10.24 -6.97 -22.86
C ASN A 4 -9.26 -5.92 -22.28
N ARG A 5 -8.32 -5.43 -23.08
CA ARG A 5 -7.39 -4.38 -22.66
C ARG A 5 -8.09 -3.03 -22.41
N THR A 6 -9.05 -2.68 -23.27
CA THR A 6 -9.83 -1.45 -23.11
C THR A 6 -10.68 -1.51 -21.83
N ALA A 7 -11.36 -2.63 -21.57
CA ALA A 7 -12.13 -2.82 -20.33
C ALA A 7 -11.23 -2.70 -19.07
N ALA A 8 -10.06 -3.33 -19.08
CA ALA A 8 -9.11 -3.23 -17.98
C ALA A 8 -8.60 -1.79 -17.81
N ALA A 9 -8.29 -1.08 -18.88
CA ALA A 9 -7.86 0.31 -18.82
C ALA A 9 -8.96 1.23 -18.25
N THR A 10 -10.21 1.03 -18.69
CA THR A 10 -11.36 1.77 -18.16
C THR A 10 -11.57 1.50 -16.67
N LEU A 11 -11.46 0.24 -16.24
CA LEU A 11 -11.57 -0.12 -14.83
C LEU A 11 -10.47 0.53 -13.99
N CYS A 12 -9.23 0.53 -14.47
CA CYS A 12 -8.12 1.21 -13.80
C CYS A 12 -8.36 2.72 -13.73
N PHE A 13 -8.78 3.34 -14.83
CA PHE A 13 -9.03 4.78 -14.88
C PHE A 13 -10.10 5.20 -13.88
N ILE A 14 -11.27 4.54 -13.91
CA ILE A 14 -12.39 4.87 -13.02
C ILE A 14 -12.04 4.47 -11.57
N GLY A 15 -11.55 3.26 -11.36
CA GLY A 15 -11.29 2.72 -10.05
C GLY A 15 -10.19 3.47 -9.29
N CYS A 16 -9.05 3.72 -9.94
CA CYS A 16 -7.97 4.51 -9.32
C CYS A 16 -8.41 5.95 -9.06
N GLY A 17 -9.07 6.58 -10.04
CA GLY A 17 -9.57 7.95 -9.89
C GLY A 17 -10.55 8.08 -8.73
N LEU A 18 -11.55 7.20 -8.66
CA LEU A 18 -12.55 7.20 -7.58
C LEU A 18 -11.90 6.91 -6.22
N ALA A 19 -11.02 5.91 -6.14
CA ALA A 19 -10.33 5.59 -4.89
C ALA A 19 -9.50 6.77 -4.38
N MET A 20 -8.73 7.42 -5.25
CA MET A 20 -7.92 8.58 -4.85
C MET A 20 -8.79 9.79 -4.49
N ALA A 21 -9.91 10.01 -5.19
CA ALA A 21 -10.85 11.09 -4.85
C ALA A 21 -11.49 10.87 -3.46
N VAL A 22 -11.94 9.65 -3.17
CA VAL A 22 -12.53 9.31 -1.85
C VAL A 22 -11.49 9.44 -0.74
N ILE A 23 -10.30 8.85 -0.92
CA ILE A 23 -9.23 8.92 0.08
C ILE A 23 -8.77 10.37 0.27
N GLY A 24 -8.64 11.14 -0.81
CA GLY A 24 -8.28 12.55 -0.75
C GLY A 24 -9.33 13.40 -0.02
N ALA A 25 -10.60 13.20 -0.31
CA ALA A 25 -11.69 13.89 0.39
C ALA A 25 -11.69 13.55 1.90
N LEU A 26 -11.50 12.28 2.27
CA LEU A 26 -11.36 11.88 3.66
C LEU A 26 -10.10 12.47 4.30
N SER A 27 -8.98 12.51 3.58
CA SER A 27 -7.74 13.14 4.05
C SER A 27 -7.95 14.60 4.45
N LEU A 28 -8.68 15.34 3.63
CA LEU A 28 -9.07 16.73 3.94
C LEU A 28 -10.00 16.81 5.14
N ALA A 29 -11.02 15.95 5.19
CA ALA A 29 -12.04 15.96 6.25
C ALA A 29 -11.45 15.65 7.64
N VAL A 30 -10.49 14.71 7.71
CA VAL A 30 -9.85 14.32 8.98
C VAL A 30 -8.52 15.04 9.25
N SER A 31 -8.12 15.95 8.37
CA SER A 31 -6.82 16.66 8.42
C SER A 31 -5.65 15.71 8.69
N SER A 32 -5.61 14.57 7.99
CA SER A 32 -4.59 13.53 8.16
C SER A 32 -4.09 13.02 6.80
N PRO A 33 -2.79 12.69 6.63
CA PRO A 33 -2.19 12.35 5.35
C PRO A 33 -2.57 10.93 4.89
N LEU A 34 -3.85 10.72 4.52
CA LEU A 34 -4.31 9.45 3.96
C LEU A 34 -3.84 9.24 2.52
N LEU A 35 -3.55 10.32 1.80
CA LEU A 35 -3.10 10.29 0.41
C LEU A 35 -1.57 10.31 0.38
N PHE A 36 -0.95 9.17 0.18
CA PHE A 36 0.51 9.00 0.11
C PHE A 36 0.90 8.07 -1.04
N PRO A 37 2.16 8.12 -1.56
CA PRO A 37 2.55 7.43 -2.79
C PRO A 37 2.26 5.93 -2.82
N ALA A 38 2.47 5.23 -1.69
CA ALA A 38 2.25 3.79 -1.63
C ALA A 38 0.76 3.39 -1.78
N ILE A 39 -0.19 4.24 -1.37
CA ILE A 39 -1.62 3.95 -1.55
C ILE A 39 -2.03 4.06 -3.02
N GLY A 40 -1.41 4.95 -3.79
CA GLY A 40 -1.60 5.02 -5.24
C GLY A 40 -1.15 3.74 -5.95
N ALA A 41 0.02 3.21 -5.58
CA ALA A 41 0.50 1.93 -6.09
C ALA A 41 -0.41 0.76 -5.69
N SER A 42 -0.96 0.78 -4.46
CA SER A 42 -1.94 -0.21 -4.01
C SER A 42 -3.24 -0.12 -4.81
N ALA A 43 -3.73 1.09 -5.09
CA ALA A 43 -4.92 1.29 -5.91
C ALA A 43 -4.72 0.74 -7.33
N PHE A 44 -3.56 1.01 -7.94
CA PHE A 44 -3.25 0.45 -9.24
C PHE A 44 -3.30 -1.10 -9.22
N LEU A 45 -2.71 -1.75 -8.23
CA LEU A 45 -2.77 -3.20 -8.09
C LEU A 45 -4.21 -3.73 -7.96
N VAL A 46 -5.02 -3.10 -7.11
CA VAL A 46 -6.42 -3.47 -6.87
C VAL A 46 -7.22 -3.49 -8.17
N PHE A 47 -7.03 -2.49 -9.04
CA PHE A 47 -7.83 -2.37 -10.27
C PHE A 47 -7.17 -3.00 -11.50
N TYR A 48 -5.86 -3.15 -11.52
CA TYR A 48 -5.12 -3.77 -12.62
C TYR A 48 -5.05 -5.29 -12.51
N ALA A 49 -4.85 -5.81 -11.31
CA ALA A 49 -4.67 -7.24 -11.06
C ALA A 49 -5.57 -7.74 -9.91
N PRO A 50 -6.91 -7.57 -9.97
CA PRO A 50 -7.81 -7.84 -8.84
C PRO A 50 -7.79 -9.28 -8.36
N ARG A 51 -7.43 -10.23 -9.23
CA ARG A 51 -7.37 -11.67 -8.91
C ARG A 51 -6.03 -12.09 -8.32
N SER A 52 -5.04 -11.20 -8.33
CA SER A 52 -3.71 -11.53 -7.81
C SER A 52 -3.71 -11.59 -6.29
N PRO A 53 -3.05 -12.58 -5.66
CA PRO A 53 -2.88 -12.62 -4.21
C PRO A 53 -2.30 -11.33 -3.63
N ILE A 54 -1.37 -10.68 -4.35
CA ILE A 54 -0.74 -9.43 -3.89
C ILE A 54 -1.69 -8.23 -3.87
N SER A 55 -2.88 -8.34 -4.49
CA SER A 55 -3.90 -7.27 -4.52
C SER A 55 -4.98 -7.46 -3.44
N CYS A 56 -5.00 -8.59 -2.73
CA CYS A 56 -6.07 -8.87 -1.77
C CYS A 56 -5.98 -7.96 -0.53
N PRO A 57 -7.13 -7.64 0.11
CA PRO A 57 -7.17 -6.76 1.27
C PRO A 57 -6.30 -7.22 2.44
N ARG A 58 -6.22 -8.54 2.72
CA ARG A 58 -5.37 -9.11 3.75
C ARG A 58 -3.90 -8.76 3.53
N ASN A 59 -3.39 -9.01 2.32
CA ASN A 59 -1.98 -8.78 2.02
C ASN A 59 -1.66 -7.28 1.99
N ALA A 60 -2.57 -6.46 1.48
CA ALA A 60 -2.42 -5.01 1.55
C ALA A 60 -2.35 -4.53 3.01
N PHE A 61 -3.31 -4.92 3.86
CA PHE A 61 -3.35 -4.48 5.26
C PHE A 61 -2.15 -4.96 6.06
N LEU A 62 -1.84 -6.27 5.99
CA LEU A 62 -0.71 -6.85 6.73
C LEU A 62 0.64 -6.36 6.17
N GLY A 63 0.76 -6.24 4.84
CA GLY A 63 1.97 -5.72 4.22
C GLY A 63 2.29 -4.28 4.66
N HIS A 64 1.32 -3.37 4.55
CA HIS A 64 1.48 -2.00 5.03
C HIS A 64 1.72 -1.93 6.54
N GLY A 65 1.07 -2.79 7.33
CA GLY A 65 1.31 -2.91 8.77
C GLY A 65 2.74 -3.35 9.10
N ILE A 66 3.25 -4.39 8.42
CA ILE A 66 4.65 -4.84 8.56
C ILE A 66 5.60 -3.72 8.14
N GLY A 67 5.33 -3.08 6.99
CA GLY A 67 6.16 -1.99 6.49
C GLY A 67 6.23 -0.81 7.45
N ALA A 68 5.09 -0.38 8.00
CA ALA A 68 5.02 0.70 8.96
C ALA A 68 5.72 0.34 10.28
N LEU A 69 5.50 -0.87 10.80
CA LEU A 69 6.15 -1.35 12.03
C LEU A 69 7.67 -1.42 11.89
N VAL A 70 8.14 -2.12 10.86
CA VAL A 70 9.60 -2.31 10.64
C VAL A 70 10.26 -0.97 10.31
N GLY A 71 9.62 -0.14 9.50
CA GLY A 71 10.10 1.21 9.21
C GLY A 71 10.23 2.07 10.47
N THR A 72 9.23 2.03 11.35
CA THR A 72 9.28 2.74 12.63
C THR A 72 10.42 2.24 13.53
N LEU A 73 10.57 0.92 13.67
CA LEU A 73 11.63 0.35 14.51
C LEU A 73 13.02 0.71 13.97
N ALA A 74 13.23 0.67 12.67
CA ALA A 74 14.50 1.06 12.07
C ALA A 74 14.79 2.56 12.22
N ALA A 75 13.78 3.42 12.02
CA ALA A 75 13.90 4.86 12.23
C ALA A 75 14.26 5.20 13.68
N LEU A 76 13.58 4.59 14.64
CA LEU A 76 13.87 4.78 16.07
C LEU A 76 15.27 4.29 16.44
N ALA A 77 15.68 3.12 15.97
CA ALA A 77 17.00 2.54 16.26
C ALA A 77 18.16 3.40 15.74
N LEU A 78 17.93 4.13 14.64
CA LEU A 78 18.94 4.98 14.00
C LEU A 78 18.76 6.47 14.31
N GLY A 79 17.78 6.84 15.14
CA GLY A 79 17.53 8.24 15.52
C GLY A 79 17.04 9.10 14.35
N VAL A 80 16.31 8.52 13.39
CA VAL A 80 15.67 9.28 12.32
C VAL A 80 14.46 10.02 12.88
N VAL A 81 14.43 11.34 12.68
CA VAL A 81 13.36 12.20 13.17
C VAL A 81 12.17 12.19 12.20
N ALA A 82 10.98 11.95 12.72
CA ALA A 82 9.77 11.98 11.90
C ALA A 82 9.45 13.42 11.45
N HIS A 83 8.91 13.54 10.24
CA HIS A 83 8.55 14.81 9.58
C HIS A 83 9.72 15.75 9.29
N GLU A 84 10.95 15.26 9.40
CA GLU A 84 12.13 15.98 8.95
C GLU A 84 12.54 15.50 7.55
N ALA A 85 12.85 16.45 6.66
CA ALA A 85 13.38 16.13 5.34
C ALA A 85 14.77 15.52 5.51
N TRP A 86 14.91 14.21 5.41
CA TRP A 86 16.15 13.48 5.69
C TRP A 86 17.37 13.99 4.90
N LEU A 87 17.16 14.52 3.69
CA LEU A 87 18.22 15.14 2.87
C LEU A 87 18.78 16.44 3.49
N LEU A 88 18.00 17.09 4.36
CA LEU A 88 18.38 18.33 5.03
C LEU A 88 18.87 18.09 6.47
N SER A 89 18.81 16.85 6.95
CA SER A 89 19.33 16.50 8.27
C SER A 89 20.85 16.57 8.31
N THR A 90 21.40 16.74 9.50
CA THR A 90 22.86 16.77 9.70
C THR A 90 23.52 15.40 9.49
N GLU A 91 22.72 14.32 9.53
CA GLU A 91 23.20 12.94 9.41
C GLU A 91 22.32 12.13 8.43
N PRO A 92 22.26 12.50 7.13
CA PRO A 92 21.35 11.89 6.17
C PRO A 92 21.62 10.38 5.95
N TRP A 93 22.83 9.92 6.22
CA TRP A 93 23.20 8.51 6.16
C TRP A 93 22.34 7.61 7.07
N ARG A 94 21.83 8.13 8.19
CA ARG A 94 20.96 7.38 9.11
C ARG A 94 19.66 6.96 8.41
N ALA A 95 19.04 7.86 7.69
CA ALA A 95 17.83 7.55 6.93
C ALA A 95 18.10 6.55 5.81
N VAL A 96 19.26 6.63 5.14
CA VAL A 96 19.65 5.67 4.10
C VAL A 96 19.83 4.26 4.67
N VAL A 97 20.55 4.13 5.80
CA VAL A 97 20.75 2.85 6.47
C VAL A 97 19.41 2.32 7.01
N SER A 98 18.60 3.19 7.63
CA SER A 98 17.25 2.85 8.11
C SER A 98 16.39 2.28 6.98
N ALA A 99 16.35 2.96 5.83
CA ALA A 99 15.57 2.53 4.67
C ALA A 99 16.05 1.16 4.14
N ALA A 100 17.36 0.95 4.02
CA ALA A 100 17.92 -0.30 3.51
C ALA A 100 17.61 -1.47 4.45
N VAL A 101 17.86 -1.32 5.75
CA VAL A 101 17.59 -2.34 6.75
C VAL A 101 16.10 -2.62 6.87
N ALA A 102 15.28 -1.56 6.94
CA ALA A 102 13.84 -1.71 7.06
C ALA A 102 13.23 -2.45 5.87
N LEU A 103 13.63 -2.09 4.62
CA LEU A 103 13.10 -2.75 3.44
C LEU A 103 13.53 -4.22 3.35
N ALA A 104 14.78 -4.53 3.71
CA ALA A 104 15.27 -5.91 3.74
C ALA A 104 14.46 -6.76 4.74
N VAL A 105 14.27 -6.26 5.97
CA VAL A 105 13.53 -6.97 7.02
C VAL A 105 12.04 -7.09 6.68
N ALA A 106 11.41 -5.99 6.24
CA ALA A 106 9.99 -6.01 5.89
C ALA A 106 9.71 -6.93 4.68
N GLY A 107 10.58 -6.90 3.66
CA GLY A 107 10.48 -7.79 2.51
C GLY A 107 10.61 -9.26 2.90
N ALA A 108 11.60 -9.60 3.74
CA ALA A 108 11.78 -10.95 4.26
C ALA A 108 10.58 -11.40 5.11
N ALA A 109 10.05 -10.53 5.96
CA ALA A 109 8.85 -10.82 6.76
C ALA A 109 7.61 -11.06 5.90
N MET A 110 7.34 -10.19 4.92
CA MET A 110 6.22 -10.38 3.99
C MET A 110 6.33 -11.69 3.21
N ALA A 111 7.53 -12.04 2.77
CA ALA A 111 7.77 -13.32 2.08
C ALA A 111 7.58 -14.51 3.03
N ARG A 112 8.08 -14.43 4.27
CA ARG A 112 8.00 -15.52 5.27
C ARG A 112 6.57 -15.81 5.71
N PHE A 113 5.71 -14.78 5.78
CA PHE A 113 4.32 -14.92 6.22
C PHE A 113 3.31 -15.02 5.07
N ASP A 114 3.78 -15.11 3.84
CA ASP A 114 2.93 -15.15 2.63
C ASP A 114 1.90 -14.01 2.59
N VAL A 115 2.37 -12.80 2.85
CA VAL A 115 1.58 -11.56 2.80
C VAL A 115 2.21 -10.53 1.85
N GLY A 116 2.81 -10.99 0.78
CA GLY A 116 3.47 -10.14 -0.21
C GLY A 116 2.53 -9.06 -0.77
N HIS A 117 2.92 -7.80 -0.62
CA HIS A 117 2.23 -6.63 -1.16
C HIS A 117 3.28 -5.58 -1.55
N PRO A 118 3.74 -5.54 -2.80
CA PRO A 118 4.85 -4.67 -3.21
C PRO A 118 4.71 -3.19 -2.84
N PRO A 119 3.52 -2.56 -2.90
CA PRO A 119 3.36 -1.18 -2.45
C PRO A 119 3.73 -0.93 -0.99
N ALA A 120 3.65 -1.95 -0.13
CA ALA A 120 4.07 -1.85 1.27
C ALA A 120 5.58 -1.57 1.43
N GLY A 121 6.39 -1.95 0.43
CA GLY A 121 7.79 -1.55 0.38
C GLY A 121 7.98 -0.04 0.35
N ALA A 122 7.15 0.68 -0.42
CA ALA A 122 7.16 2.14 -0.42
C ALA A 122 6.73 2.72 0.94
N THR A 123 5.74 2.10 1.61
CA THR A 123 5.38 2.49 2.99
C THR A 123 6.55 2.29 3.95
N THR A 124 7.26 1.17 3.84
CA THR A 124 8.47 0.91 4.65
C THR A 124 9.48 2.03 4.49
N LEU A 125 9.76 2.44 3.25
CA LEU A 125 10.71 3.52 2.95
C LEU A 125 10.24 4.87 3.50
N ILE A 126 8.97 5.24 3.28
CA ILE A 126 8.39 6.50 3.75
C ILE A 126 8.53 6.64 5.27
N VAL A 127 8.26 5.55 6.01
CA VAL A 127 8.37 5.56 7.47
C VAL A 127 9.83 5.48 7.93
N ALA A 128 10.64 4.63 7.32
CA ALA A 128 12.04 4.45 7.69
C ALA A 128 12.90 5.69 7.44
N THR A 129 12.53 6.53 6.48
CA THR A 129 13.21 7.80 6.17
C THR A 129 12.65 8.99 6.95
N GLY A 130 11.65 8.80 7.80
CA GLY A 130 11.04 9.85 8.60
C GLY A 130 10.04 10.76 7.86
N LEU A 131 9.72 10.49 6.59
CA LEU A 131 8.71 11.27 5.85
C LEU A 131 7.32 11.16 6.47
N MET A 132 7.01 10.00 7.06
CA MET A 132 5.84 9.77 7.90
C MET A 132 6.28 9.03 9.17
N GLY A 133 5.63 9.31 10.29
CA GLY A 133 5.98 8.64 11.54
C GLY A 133 5.04 8.98 12.68
N GLY A 134 5.08 8.14 13.70
CA GLY A 134 4.19 8.26 14.85
C GLY A 134 2.83 7.60 14.65
N ALA A 135 2.09 7.48 15.75
CA ALA A 135 0.83 6.71 15.78
C ALA A 135 -0.24 7.25 14.83
N ARG A 136 -0.30 8.57 14.66
CA ARG A 136 -1.29 9.20 13.76
C ARG A 136 -1.06 8.82 12.30
N ASP A 137 0.18 8.85 11.85
CA ASP A 137 0.50 8.51 10.45
C ASP A 137 0.32 7.02 10.19
N ILE A 138 0.70 6.16 11.15
CA ILE A 138 0.46 4.72 11.03
C ILE A 138 -1.04 4.43 10.95
N ALA A 139 -1.85 5.08 11.78
CA ALA A 139 -3.30 4.97 11.71
C ALA A 139 -3.85 5.47 10.37
N ALA A 140 -3.30 6.58 9.82
CA ALA A 140 -3.66 7.09 8.52
C ALA A 140 -3.32 6.11 7.38
N ILE A 141 -2.12 5.50 7.41
CA ILE A 141 -1.70 4.48 6.46
C ILE A 141 -2.68 3.30 6.46
N LEU A 142 -2.95 2.71 7.62
CA LEU A 142 -3.84 1.55 7.72
C LEU A 142 -5.29 1.91 7.40
N GLY A 143 -5.75 3.09 7.82
CA GLY A 143 -7.06 3.62 7.49
C GLY A 143 -7.24 3.79 5.98
N ALA A 144 -6.26 4.35 5.28
CA ALA A 144 -6.28 4.49 3.83
C ALA A 144 -6.38 3.14 3.10
N VAL A 145 -5.68 2.11 3.59
CA VAL A 145 -5.77 0.74 3.05
C VAL A 145 -7.16 0.14 3.23
N VAL A 146 -7.79 0.37 4.39
CA VAL A 146 -9.18 -0.07 4.65
C VAL A 146 -10.15 0.62 3.68
N VAL A 147 -10.03 1.95 3.53
CA VAL A 147 -10.87 2.72 2.59
C VAL A 147 -10.65 2.25 1.15
N LEU A 148 -9.39 2.07 0.72
CA LEU A 148 -9.08 1.53 -0.61
C LEU A 148 -9.71 0.16 -0.84
N SER A 149 -9.62 -0.74 0.15
CA SER A 149 -10.20 -2.07 0.07
C SER A 149 -11.73 -2.04 -0.07
N ALA A 150 -12.39 -1.12 0.65
CA ALA A 150 -13.83 -0.91 0.57
C ALA A 150 -14.25 -0.36 -0.80
N VAL A 151 -13.56 0.68 -1.30
CA VAL A 151 -13.80 1.24 -2.64
C VAL A 151 -13.54 0.20 -3.73
N GLY A 152 -12.41 -0.53 -3.63
CA GLY A 152 -12.07 -1.59 -4.56
C GLY A 152 -13.18 -2.64 -4.65
N ARG A 153 -13.68 -3.10 -3.50
CA ARG A 153 -14.80 -4.04 -3.44
C ARG A 153 -16.06 -3.50 -4.10
N LEU A 154 -16.41 -2.25 -3.81
CA LEU A 154 -17.59 -1.63 -4.37
C LEU A 154 -17.51 -1.54 -5.91
N VAL A 155 -16.39 -1.06 -6.43
CA VAL A 155 -16.16 -0.95 -7.87
C VAL A 155 -16.17 -2.32 -8.55
N HIS A 156 -15.50 -3.32 -7.98
CA HIS A 156 -15.49 -4.67 -8.54
C HIS A 156 -16.86 -5.35 -8.49
N ARG A 157 -17.67 -5.06 -7.47
CA ARG A 157 -19.06 -5.54 -7.42
C ARG A 157 -19.90 -5.04 -8.60
N PHE A 158 -19.70 -3.80 -9.02
CA PHE A 158 -20.43 -3.22 -10.17
C PHE A 158 -19.82 -3.58 -11.51
N SER A 159 -18.52 -3.81 -11.59
CA SER A 159 -17.86 -4.23 -12.84
C SER A 159 -17.98 -5.72 -13.14
N GLY A 160 -18.43 -6.53 -12.17
CA GLY A 160 -18.51 -7.99 -12.30
C GLY A 160 -17.15 -8.69 -12.22
N GLU A 161 -16.06 -7.98 -11.98
CA GLU A 161 -14.74 -8.59 -11.81
C GLU A 161 -14.58 -9.19 -10.41
N PRO A 162 -14.12 -10.44 -10.28
CA PRO A 162 -13.90 -11.05 -8.99
C PRO A 162 -12.81 -10.32 -8.20
N PHE A 163 -13.14 -9.94 -6.98
CA PHE A 163 -12.19 -9.35 -6.02
C PHE A 163 -12.36 -10.04 -4.66
N PRO A 164 -11.28 -10.53 -4.02
CA PRO A 164 -11.38 -11.27 -2.79
C PRO A 164 -11.94 -10.43 -1.63
N TRP A 165 -12.70 -11.08 -0.74
CA TRP A 165 -13.25 -10.40 0.43
C TRP A 165 -12.14 -9.98 1.40
N TRP A 166 -11.23 -10.89 1.71
CA TRP A 166 -10.13 -10.67 2.65
C TRP A 166 -8.84 -11.35 2.17
N ALA A 167 -8.76 -12.66 2.28
CA ALA A 167 -7.60 -13.46 1.91
C ALA A 167 -7.61 -13.78 0.40
N PRO A 168 -6.47 -14.17 -0.18
CA PRO A 168 -6.43 -14.65 -1.55
C PRO A 168 -7.45 -15.80 -1.67
N GLY A 169 -8.45 -15.61 -2.54
CA GLY A 169 -9.38 -16.67 -2.86
C GLY A 169 -8.67 -17.77 -3.65
N THR A 170 -9.15 -19.01 -3.54
CA THR A 170 -8.82 -20.06 -4.50
C THR A 170 -9.54 -19.73 -5.82
N VAL A 171 -8.98 -18.78 -6.58
CA VAL A 171 -9.43 -18.58 -7.95
C VAL A 171 -8.89 -19.77 -8.73
N PRO A 172 -9.76 -20.60 -9.35
CA PRO A 172 -9.29 -21.64 -10.24
C PRO A 172 -8.41 -20.98 -11.32
N THR A 173 -7.14 -21.33 -11.37
CA THR A 173 -6.27 -20.94 -12.47
C THR A 173 -6.84 -21.55 -13.73
N PRO A 174 -7.18 -20.75 -14.77
CA PRO A 174 -7.56 -21.33 -16.05
C PRO A 174 -6.41 -22.23 -16.51
N PRO A 175 -6.71 -23.38 -17.13
CA PRO A 175 -5.68 -24.27 -17.65
C PRO A 175 -4.77 -23.45 -18.57
N ARG A 176 -3.46 -23.59 -18.38
CA ARG A 176 -2.47 -22.96 -19.26
C ARG A 176 -2.65 -23.59 -20.64
N ALA A 177 -3.04 -22.77 -21.61
CA ALA A 177 -3.08 -23.14 -23.04
C ALA A 177 -1.64 -23.26 -23.57
#